data_74ae274418856d755afe382eaeee4439
#
_entry.id   74ae274418856d755afe382eaeee4439
#
_cell.length_a   1.000
_cell.length_b   1.000
_cell.length_c   1.000
_cell.angle_alpha   90.00
_cell.angle_beta   90.00
_cell.angle_gamma   90.00
#
_symmetry.space_group_name_H-M   'P 1'
#
loop_
_entity.id
_entity.type
_entity.pdbx_description
1 polymer ?
#
loop_
_entity_poly.entity_id
_entity_poly.type
_entity_poly.pdbx_seq_one_letter_code
_entity_poly.pdbx_strand_id
1 'polypeptide(L)'
;SVYRIINALMKLGVTVVHKGNAKVHVSGHAAAGELLYCYNILEPKNVMPVHGEVRHLIANGERAKETGVPEEGVLLCESGTVVDLKDGVAKIVGEVPCEYLYVDGRSVGSVTEDDLKARRVLGEEGFVSIVTVIDRATKRVVTGPDIHARGIAEDDSVFDEITPKITAALEDALHRAPEKVHTVQQLQQIVRRTIGAWISRRLRRKPMIVPVVVETKTDEEPKPTV
;
A
#
# COMPACT_ATOMS: atom_id res chain seq x y z
N SER A 1 -14.99 11.48 -6.47
CA SER A 1 -15.65 10.83 -7.60
C SER A 1 -16.37 11.87 -8.45
N VAL A 2 -16.21 11.84 -9.78
CA VAL A 2 -16.82 12.77 -10.74
C VAL A 2 -18.35 12.79 -10.61
N TYR A 3 -18.96 11.63 -10.39
CA TYR A 3 -20.42 11.54 -10.20
C TYR A 3 -20.95 12.31 -9.00
N ARG A 4 -20.14 12.52 -7.97
CA ARG A 4 -20.51 13.35 -6.82
C ARG A 4 -20.71 14.81 -7.23
N ILE A 5 -19.85 15.32 -8.11
CA ILE A 5 -19.93 16.67 -8.65
C ILE A 5 -21.15 16.80 -9.57
N ILE A 6 -21.35 15.83 -10.48
CA ILE A 6 -22.51 15.77 -11.38
C ILE A 6 -23.81 15.83 -10.57
N ASN A 7 -23.93 14.98 -9.55
CA ASN A 7 -25.13 14.93 -8.69
C ASN A 7 -25.36 16.25 -7.94
N ALA A 8 -24.29 16.90 -7.47
CA ALA A 8 -24.39 18.19 -6.78
C ALA A 8 -24.91 19.29 -7.72
N LEU A 9 -24.41 19.36 -8.95
CA LEU A 9 -24.87 20.30 -9.97
C LEU A 9 -26.32 20.03 -10.38
N MET A 10 -26.69 18.78 -10.60
CA MET A 10 -28.08 18.43 -10.94
C MET A 10 -29.07 18.78 -9.83
N LYS A 11 -28.69 18.66 -8.56
CA LYS A 11 -29.52 19.12 -7.42
C LYS A 11 -29.77 20.62 -7.42
N LEU A 12 -28.87 21.40 -8.03
CA LEU A 12 -29.03 22.85 -8.21
C LEU A 12 -29.86 23.21 -9.48
N GLY A 13 -30.42 22.20 -10.16
CA GLY A 13 -31.21 22.41 -11.39
C GLY A 13 -30.37 22.62 -12.65
N VAL A 14 -29.05 22.40 -12.58
CA VAL A 14 -28.15 22.56 -13.73
C VAL A 14 -28.23 21.34 -14.63
N THR A 15 -28.41 21.58 -15.94
CA THR A 15 -28.29 20.52 -16.95
C THR A 15 -26.81 20.15 -17.13
N VAL A 16 -26.44 18.93 -16.73
CA VAL A 16 -25.05 18.45 -16.80
C VAL A 16 -24.86 17.61 -18.05
N VAL A 17 -23.96 18.03 -18.93
CA VAL A 17 -23.57 17.32 -20.13
C VAL A 17 -22.20 16.66 -19.88
N HIS A 18 -22.13 15.35 -20.03
CA HIS A 18 -20.91 14.57 -19.78
C HIS A 18 -20.84 13.36 -20.73
N LYS A 19 -19.71 12.68 -20.76
CA LYS A 19 -19.43 11.53 -21.64
C LYS A 19 -20.50 10.42 -21.61
N GLY A 20 -21.22 10.26 -20.50
CA GLY A 20 -22.25 9.23 -20.34
C GLY A 20 -23.60 9.58 -21.00
N ASN A 21 -23.88 10.86 -21.29
CA ASN A 21 -25.15 11.30 -21.86
C ASN A 21 -25.02 12.12 -23.16
N ALA A 22 -23.79 12.45 -23.58
CA ALA A 22 -23.54 13.16 -24.82
C ALA A 22 -22.14 12.85 -25.39
N LYS A 23 -21.96 13.07 -26.68
CA LYS A 23 -20.65 12.91 -27.35
C LYS A 23 -19.77 14.14 -27.16
N VAL A 24 -19.37 14.39 -25.90
CA VAL A 24 -18.57 15.57 -25.51
C VAL A 24 -17.09 15.27 -25.33
N HIS A 25 -16.70 14.01 -25.47
CA HIS A 25 -15.31 13.58 -25.35
C HIS A 25 -15.02 12.46 -26.32
N VAL A 26 -13.90 12.57 -27.01
CA VAL A 26 -13.30 11.52 -27.86
C VAL A 26 -11.95 11.15 -27.24
N SER A 27 -11.67 9.85 -27.17
CA SER A 27 -10.35 9.39 -26.72
C SER A 27 -9.28 9.90 -27.70
N GLY A 28 -8.16 10.40 -27.20
CA GLY A 28 -6.99 10.72 -27.99
C GLY A 28 -6.16 9.47 -28.38
N HIS A 29 -6.50 8.30 -27.81
CA HIS A 29 -5.83 7.05 -28.15
C HIS A 29 -6.48 6.42 -29.39
N ALA A 30 -5.63 5.92 -30.30
CA ALA A 30 -6.08 5.24 -31.50
C ALA A 30 -6.84 3.95 -31.16
N ALA A 31 -7.91 3.68 -31.92
CA ALA A 31 -8.57 2.38 -31.91
C ALA A 31 -7.73 1.34 -32.65
N ALA A 32 -8.01 0.04 -32.43
CA ALA A 32 -7.27 -1.05 -33.13
C ALA A 32 -7.22 -0.91 -34.62
N GLY A 33 -8.35 -0.54 -35.29
CA GLY A 33 -8.39 -0.33 -36.74
C GLY A 33 -7.55 0.86 -37.20
N GLU A 34 -7.47 1.92 -36.42
CA GLU A 34 -6.63 3.09 -36.72
C GLU A 34 -5.14 2.74 -36.61
N LEU A 35 -4.76 1.91 -35.61
CA LEU A 35 -3.39 1.39 -35.48
C LEU A 35 -3.01 0.52 -36.69
N LEU A 36 -3.88 -0.42 -37.11
CA LEU A 36 -3.67 -1.24 -38.28
C LEU A 36 -3.51 -0.38 -39.56
N TYR A 37 -4.35 0.64 -39.72
CA TYR A 37 -4.25 1.57 -40.85
C TYR A 37 -2.91 2.32 -40.83
N CYS A 38 -2.49 2.81 -39.64
CA CYS A 38 -1.23 3.51 -39.49
C CYS A 38 -0.03 2.61 -39.82
N TYR A 39 -0.01 1.37 -39.29
CA TYR A 39 1.07 0.43 -39.53
C TYR A 39 1.15 -0.01 -41.00
N ASN A 40 0.01 -0.21 -41.70
CA ASN A 40 0.00 -0.53 -43.13
C ASN A 40 0.52 0.63 -43.98
N ILE A 41 0.37 1.89 -43.56
CA ILE A 41 0.92 3.04 -44.31
C ILE A 41 2.42 3.19 -44.05
N LEU A 42 2.85 3.04 -42.76
CA LEU A 42 4.23 3.30 -42.36
C LEU A 42 5.17 2.12 -42.65
N GLU A 43 4.63 0.91 -42.75
CA GLU A 43 5.39 -0.34 -42.89
C GLU A 43 6.64 -0.40 -41.99
N PRO A 44 6.47 -0.22 -40.66
CA PRO A 44 7.60 -0.10 -39.76
C PRO A 44 8.33 -1.43 -39.60
N LYS A 45 9.66 -1.41 -39.61
CA LYS A 45 10.48 -2.60 -39.32
C LYS A 45 10.47 -2.96 -37.82
N ASN A 46 10.30 -1.98 -36.97
CA ASN A 46 10.26 -2.16 -35.53
C ASN A 46 9.11 -1.34 -34.92
N VAL A 47 8.48 -1.88 -33.88
CA VAL A 47 7.42 -1.22 -33.12
C VAL A 47 7.72 -1.36 -31.62
N MET A 48 7.76 -0.25 -30.92
CA MET A 48 7.91 -0.20 -29.48
C MET A 48 6.70 0.53 -28.90
N PRO A 49 5.65 -0.19 -28.45
CA PRO A 49 4.49 0.41 -27.81
C PRO A 49 4.90 1.08 -26.50
N VAL A 50 4.37 2.26 -26.23
CA VAL A 50 4.65 3.03 -25.02
C VAL A 50 3.37 3.59 -24.41
N HIS A 51 3.45 4.12 -23.20
CA HIS A 51 2.38 4.85 -22.53
C HIS A 51 1.12 4.00 -22.31
N GLY A 52 1.29 2.80 -21.76
CA GLY A 52 0.18 1.91 -21.45
C GLY A 52 0.54 0.88 -20.39
N GLU A 53 -0.47 0.19 -19.89
CA GLU A 53 -0.24 -1.02 -19.09
C GLU A 53 0.27 -2.14 -19.99
N VAL A 54 0.95 -3.15 -19.42
CA VAL A 54 1.51 -4.30 -20.17
C VAL A 54 0.49 -4.92 -21.15
N ARG A 55 -0.76 -5.10 -20.72
CA ARG A 55 -1.84 -5.61 -21.58
C ARG A 55 -2.09 -4.75 -22.82
N HIS A 56 -1.93 -3.43 -22.73
CA HIS A 56 -2.09 -2.52 -23.85
C HIS A 56 -0.89 -2.59 -24.79
N LEU A 57 0.33 -2.71 -24.22
CA LEU A 57 1.54 -2.84 -25.01
C LEU A 57 1.53 -4.15 -25.82
N ILE A 58 1.13 -5.26 -25.18
CA ILE A 58 0.96 -6.55 -25.86
C ILE A 58 -0.07 -6.44 -26.99
N ALA A 59 -1.28 -5.92 -26.70
CA ALA A 59 -2.34 -5.80 -27.71
C ALA A 59 -1.92 -4.92 -28.89
N ASN A 60 -1.15 -3.87 -28.65
CA ASN A 60 -0.61 -3.01 -29.70
C ASN A 60 0.45 -3.75 -30.53
N GLY A 61 1.36 -4.49 -29.88
CA GLY A 61 2.34 -5.32 -30.56
C GLY A 61 1.70 -6.39 -31.46
N GLU A 62 0.62 -7.03 -31.02
CA GLU A 62 -0.12 -7.98 -31.87
C GLU A 62 -0.73 -7.31 -33.10
N ARG A 63 -1.26 -6.09 -32.97
CA ARG A 63 -1.74 -5.32 -34.16
C ARG A 63 -0.60 -5.02 -35.14
N ALA A 64 0.60 -4.72 -34.66
CA ALA A 64 1.77 -4.52 -35.49
C ALA A 64 2.15 -5.80 -36.28
N LYS A 65 2.14 -6.96 -35.61
CA LYS A 65 2.41 -8.26 -36.27
C LYS A 65 1.39 -8.59 -37.38
N GLU A 66 0.12 -8.27 -37.16
CA GLU A 66 -0.94 -8.46 -38.17
C GLU A 66 -0.67 -7.68 -39.46
N THR A 67 0.13 -6.62 -39.43
CA THR A 67 0.51 -5.82 -40.59
C THR A 67 1.87 -6.21 -41.21
N GLY A 68 2.48 -7.30 -40.73
CA GLY A 68 3.73 -7.83 -41.25
C GLY A 68 4.99 -7.41 -40.51
N VAL A 69 4.88 -6.71 -39.37
CA VAL A 69 6.04 -6.47 -38.50
C VAL A 69 6.52 -7.81 -37.94
N PRO A 70 7.80 -8.17 -38.12
CA PRO A 70 8.32 -9.42 -37.58
C PRO A 70 8.27 -9.44 -36.05
N GLU A 71 8.16 -10.62 -35.46
CA GLU A 71 8.03 -10.77 -34.00
C GLU A 71 9.21 -10.16 -33.23
N GLU A 72 10.42 -10.36 -33.77
CA GLU A 72 11.66 -9.76 -33.25
C GLU A 72 11.72 -8.24 -33.38
N GLY A 73 10.89 -7.66 -34.22
CA GLY A 73 10.74 -6.22 -34.38
C GLY A 73 9.76 -5.58 -33.38
N VAL A 74 8.99 -6.38 -32.64
CA VAL A 74 8.08 -5.87 -31.61
C VAL A 74 8.77 -5.89 -30.25
N LEU A 75 9.12 -4.70 -29.74
CA LEU A 75 9.82 -4.55 -28.47
C LEU A 75 8.84 -4.13 -27.39
N LEU A 76 8.56 -5.03 -26.44
CA LEU A 76 7.78 -4.74 -25.26
C LEU A 76 8.74 -4.28 -24.15
N CYS A 77 8.75 -2.99 -23.86
CA CYS A 77 9.69 -2.36 -22.96
C CYS A 77 8.99 -1.84 -21.69
N GLU A 78 9.70 -1.93 -20.58
CA GLU A 78 9.33 -1.27 -19.31
C GLU A 78 10.11 0.04 -19.14
N SER A 79 9.73 0.86 -18.15
CA SER A 79 10.47 2.06 -17.83
C SER A 79 11.90 1.70 -17.41
N GLY A 80 12.88 2.38 -18.02
CA GLY A 80 14.31 2.10 -17.81
C GLY A 80 14.94 1.19 -18.86
N THR A 81 14.17 0.49 -19.68
CA THR A 81 14.71 -0.33 -20.78
C THR A 81 15.45 0.54 -21.81
N VAL A 82 16.70 0.18 -22.11
CA VAL A 82 17.51 0.85 -23.12
C VAL A 82 17.43 0.09 -24.44
N VAL A 83 16.93 0.78 -25.47
CA VAL A 83 16.82 0.24 -26.82
C VAL A 83 17.80 0.95 -27.73
N ASP A 84 18.65 0.19 -28.42
CA ASP A 84 19.52 0.70 -29.50
C ASP A 84 18.86 0.44 -30.85
N LEU A 85 18.87 1.45 -31.72
CA LEU A 85 18.41 1.36 -33.10
C LEU A 85 19.58 1.57 -34.03
N LYS A 86 20.09 0.48 -34.61
CA LYS A 86 21.22 0.51 -35.53
C LYS A 86 20.86 -0.17 -36.84
N ASP A 87 21.16 0.49 -37.95
CA ASP A 87 20.93 -0.01 -39.32
C ASP A 87 19.47 -0.50 -39.56
N GLY A 88 18.51 0.15 -38.91
CA GLY A 88 17.08 -0.19 -39.01
C GLY A 88 16.65 -1.40 -38.14
N VAL A 89 17.50 -1.90 -37.27
CA VAL A 89 17.19 -2.98 -36.33
C VAL A 89 17.22 -2.43 -34.87
N ALA A 90 16.11 -2.56 -34.21
CA ALA A 90 15.99 -2.20 -32.79
C ALA A 90 16.28 -3.40 -31.87
N LYS A 91 17.08 -3.20 -30.84
CA LYS A 91 17.40 -4.24 -29.87
C LYS A 91 17.43 -3.67 -28.45
N ILE A 92 16.96 -4.45 -27.48
CA ILE A 92 17.17 -4.16 -26.07
C ILE A 92 18.63 -4.44 -25.75
N VAL A 93 19.36 -3.43 -25.26
CA VAL A 93 20.82 -3.49 -25.00
C VAL A 93 21.17 -3.29 -23.54
N GLY A 94 20.21 -2.92 -22.71
CA GLY A 94 20.47 -2.72 -21.29
C GLY A 94 19.27 -2.16 -20.54
N GLU A 95 19.53 -1.77 -19.30
CA GLU A 95 18.53 -1.19 -18.42
C GLU A 95 19.18 -0.08 -17.59
N VAL A 96 18.46 0.98 -17.31
CA VAL A 96 18.85 2.04 -16.38
C VAL A 96 17.86 2.10 -15.22
N PRO A 97 18.31 2.42 -14.01
CA PRO A 97 17.41 2.60 -12.88
C PRO A 97 16.35 3.68 -13.19
N CYS A 98 15.09 3.32 -13.02
CA CYS A 98 13.97 4.21 -13.25
C CYS A 98 13.01 4.12 -12.07
N GLU A 99 13.18 5.03 -11.10
CA GLU A 99 12.37 5.07 -9.88
C GLU A 99 11.24 6.10 -10.01
N TYR A 100 10.13 5.83 -9.33
CA TYR A 100 9.03 6.78 -9.26
C TYR A 100 9.35 7.89 -8.25
N LEU A 101 9.20 9.14 -8.68
CA LEU A 101 9.20 10.30 -7.81
C LEU A 101 7.75 10.65 -7.48
N TYR A 102 7.37 10.44 -6.22
CA TYR A 102 6.03 10.77 -5.76
C TYR A 102 5.92 12.25 -5.43
N VAL A 103 4.80 12.85 -5.83
CA VAL A 103 4.45 14.24 -5.52
C VAL A 103 3.34 14.23 -4.49
N ASP A 104 3.57 14.86 -3.34
CA ASP A 104 2.60 15.00 -2.26
C ASP A 104 2.41 16.49 -1.93
N GLY A 105 1.32 17.06 -2.44
CA GLY A 105 1.06 18.48 -2.33
C GLY A 105 2.18 19.31 -2.99
N ARG A 106 3.02 19.95 -2.18
CA ARG A 106 4.15 20.80 -2.65
C ARG A 106 5.50 20.08 -2.60
N SER A 107 5.55 18.88 -2.05
CA SER A 107 6.77 18.10 -1.87
C SER A 107 6.96 17.09 -2.99
N VAL A 108 8.17 17.01 -3.53
CA VAL A 108 8.56 16.05 -4.56
C VAL A 108 9.63 15.12 -4.00
N GLY A 109 9.41 13.81 -4.08
CA GLY A 109 10.36 12.79 -3.63
C GLY A 109 10.51 12.63 -2.12
N SER A 110 9.71 13.35 -1.31
CA SER A 110 9.71 13.20 0.16
C SER A 110 8.83 12.07 0.68
N VAL A 111 7.97 11.52 -0.16
CA VAL A 111 7.04 10.44 0.15
C VAL A 111 7.50 9.19 -0.57
N THR A 112 7.58 8.10 0.16
CA THR A 112 7.95 6.78 -0.38
C THR A 112 6.72 5.95 -0.73
N GLU A 113 6.92 4.86 -1.47
CA GLU A 113 5.84 3.89 -1.73
C GLU A 113 5.29 3.28 -0.43
N ASP A 114 6.15 3.09 0.58
CA ASP A 114 5.74 2.55 1.88
C ASP A 114 4.86 3.54 2.65
N ASP A 115 5.14 4.85 2.56
CA ASP A 115 4.26 5.88 3.13
C ASP A 115 2.88 5.87 2.48
N LEU A 116 2.82 5.69 1.15
CA LEU A 116 1.55 5.59 0.43
C LEU A 116 0.78 4.32 0.78
N LYS A 117 1.47 3.19 0.94
CA LYS A 117 0.87 1.94 1.45
C LYS A 117 0.33 2.11 2.85
N ALA A 118 1.10 2.76 3.75
CA ALA A 118 0.67 3.04 5.11
C ALA A 118 -0.58 3.92 5.15
N ARG A 119 -0.63 4.99 4.35
CA ARG A 119 -1.82 5.86 4.22
C ARG A 119 -3.05 5.10 3.71
N ARG A 120 -2.86 4.18 2.75
CA ARG A 120 -3.94 3.33 2.25
C ARG A 120 -4.48 2.42 3.34
N VAL A 121 -3.62 1.74 4.07
CA VAL A 121 -4.02 0.87 5.19
C VAL A 121 -4.77 1.68 6.26
N LEU A 122 -4.26 2.87 6.62
CA LEU A 122 -4.95 3.77 7.55
C LEU A 122 -6.35 4.16 7.07
N GLY A 123 -6.51 4.46 5.78
CA GLY A 123 -7.79 4.89 5.21
C GLY A 123 -8.80 3.77 4.99
N GLU A 124 -8.35 2.57 4.64
CA GLU A 124 -9.21 1.43 4.28
C GLU A 124 -9.48 0.50 5.46
N GLU A 125 -8.46 0.24 6.28
CA GLU A 125 -8.49 -0.78 7.32
C GLU A 125 -8.55 -0.21 8.73
N GLY A 126 -8.19 1.06 8.91
CA GLY A 126 -8.19 1.76 10.20
C GLY A 126 -6.88 1.59 10.99
N PHE A 127 -6.94 2.01 12.25
CA PHE A 127 -5.78 2.12 13.14
C PHE A 127 -6.10 1.60 14.53
N VAL A 128 -5.13 0.92 15.17
CA VAL A 128 -5.20 0.48 16.57
C VAL A 128 -3.90 0.82 17.27
N SER A 129 -3.98 1.55 18.37
CA SER A 129 -2.87 1.69 19.31
C SER A 129 -3.12 0.86 20.57
N ILE A 130 -2.06 0.28 21.13
CA ILE A 130 -2.11 -0.49 22.36
C ILE A 130 -1.01 0.03 23.27
N VAL A 131 -1.37 0.56 24.42
CA VAL A 131 -0.41 1.03 25.43
C VAL A 131 -0.38 0.05 26.59
N THR A 132 0.82 -0.41 26.95
CA THR A 132 1.01 -1.38 28.03
C THR A 132 2.26 -1.01 28.81
N VAL A 133 2.16 -0.99 30.14
CA VAL A 133 3.28 -0.81 31.04
C VAL A 133 3.61 -2.14 31.71
N ILE A 134 4.87 -2.54 31.62
CA ILE A 134 5.38 -3.78 32.21
C ILE A 134 6.44 -3.50 33.25
N ASP A 135 6.51 -4.34 34.25
CA ASP A 135 7.61 -4.40 35.19
C ASP A 135 8.44 -5.66 34.95
N ARG A 136 9.71 -5.45 34.60
CA ARG A 136 10.64 -6.57 34.34
C ARG A 136 11.05 -7.31 35.59
N ALA A 137 11.09 -6.65 36.74
CA ALA A 137 11.50 -7.28 38.02
C ALA A 137 10.42 -8.28 38.48
N THR A 138 9.16 -7.86 38.45
CA THR A 138 8.03 -8.72 38.81
C THR A 138 7.51 -9.57 37.66
N LYS A 139 7.98 -9.30 36.41
CA LYS A 139 7.56 -9.96 35.16
C LYS A 139 6.05 -9.89 34.91
N ARG A 140 5.45 -8.77 35.25
CA ARG A 140 4.01 -8.53 35.13
C ARG A 140 3.68 -7.30 34.31
N VAL A 141 2.46 -7.31 33.78
CA VAL A 141 1.82 -6.12 33.25
C VAL A 141 1.28 -5.32 34.43
N VAL A 142 1.74 -4.08 34.55
CA VAL A 142 1.38 -3.16 35.68
C VAL A 142 0.16 -2.32 35.29
N THR A 143 0.10 -1.87 34.02
CA THR A 143 -1.00 -1.03 33.54
C THR A 143 -1.32 -1.38 32.09
N GLY A 144 -2.58 -1.36 31.74
CA GLY A 144 -3.08 -1.75 30.42
C GLY A 144 -3.22 -3.27 30.27
N PRO A 145 -3.29 -3.79 29.05
CA PRO A 145 -3.28 -3.12 27.74
C PRO A 145 -4.47 -2.16 27.55
N ASP A 146 -4.16 -0.90 27.26
CA ASP A 146 -5.15 0.11 26.91
C ASP A 146 -5.21 0.22 25.39
N ILE A 147 -6.38 -0.06 24.82
CA ILE A 147 -6.57 -0.24 23.38
C ILE A 147 -7.44 0.88 22.85
N HIS A 148 -6.90 1.65 21.90
CA HIS A 148 -7.64 2.68 21.20
C HIS A 148 -7.68 2.37 19.70
N ALA A 149 -8.88 2.34 19.13
CA ALA A 149 -9.11 2.06 17.74
C ALA A 149 -9.79 3.22 16.99
N ARG A 150 -9.51 3.34 15.71
CA ARG A 150 -10.19 4.30 14.83
C ARG A 150 -10.46 3.64 13.49
N GLY A 151 -11.72 3.77 13.04
CA GLY A 151 -12.17 3.26 11.74
C GLY A 151 -12.36 1.74 11.68
N ILE A 152 -12.42 1.04 12.83
CA ILE A 152 -12.55 -0.43 12.90
C ILE A 152 -13.82 -0.85 13.61
N ALA A 153 -14.16 -0.22 14.72
CA ALA A 153 -15.28 -0.52 15.57
C ALA A 153 -16.01 0.78 15.96
N GLU A 154 -17.26 0.66 16.38
CA GLU A 154 -18.05 1.81 16.86
C GLU A 154 -17.53 2.34 18.19
N ASP A 155 -17.13 1.43 19.09
CA ASP A 155 -16.47 1.78 20.34
C ASP A 155 -15.36 0.78 20.70
N ASP A 156 -14.52 1.15 21.67
CA ASP A 156 -13.35 0.38 22.06
C ASP A 156 -13.69 -0.82 22.96
N SER A 157 -14.92 -0.96 23.47
CA SER A 157 -15.34 -2.09 24.33
C SER A 157 -15.29 -3.44 23.62
N VAL A 158 -15.33 -3.45 22.28
CA VAL A 158 -15.16 -4.66 21.49
C VAL A 158 -13.80 -5.36 21.78
N PHE A 159 -12.82 -4.63 22.28
CA PHE A 159 -11.48 -5.15 22.59
C PHE A 159 -11.34 -5.70 24.01
N ASP A 160 -12.35 -5.58 24.89
CA ASP A 160 -12.31 -6.10 26.26
C ASP A 160 -12.05 -7.60 26.31
N GLU A 161 -12.56 -8.35 25.31
CA GLU A 161 -12.34 -9.80 25.17
C GLU A 161 -10.86 -10.17 24.92
N ILE A 162 -10.12 -9.32 24.21
CA ILE A 162 -8.74 -9.64 23.82
C ILE A 162 -7.70 -9.13 24.84
N THR A 163 -8.05 -8.13 25.64
CA THR A 163 -7.16 -7.52 26.65
C THR A 163 -6.51 -8.57 27.56
N PRO A 164 -7.25 -9.50 28.19
CA PRO A 164 -6.64 -10.52 29.04
C PRO A 164 -5.68 -11.46 28.28
N LYS A 165 -5.94 -11.72 27.02
CA LYS A 165 -5.09 -12.57 26.17
C LYS A 165 -3.76 -11.89 25.83
N ILE A 166 -3.77 -10.57 25.62
CA ILE A 166 -2.55 -9.79 25.41
C ILE A 166 -1.71 -9.77 26.69
N THR A 167 -2.34 -9.52 27.85
CA THR A 167 -1.68 -9.56 29.16
C THR A 167 -0.99 -10.90 29.37
N ALA A 168 -1.73 -12.00 29.23
CA ALA A 168 -1.19 -13.35 29.40
C ALA A 168 -0.03 -13.65 28.43
N ALA A 169 -0.14 -13.23 27.18
CA ALA A 169 0.92 -13.42 26.18
C ALA A 169 2.20 -12.64 26.51
N LEU A 170 2.08 -11.44 27.08
CA LEU A 170 3.22 -10.64 27.53
C LEU A 170 3.88 -11.26 28.76
N GLU A 171 3.10 -11.60 29.79
CA GLU A 171 3.61 -12.21 31.02
C GLU A 171 4.28 -13.56 30.74
N ASP A 172 3.66 -14.40 29.90
CA ASP A 172 4.25 -15.63 29.41
C ASP A 172 5.62 -15.42 28.74
N ALA A 173 5.73 -14.41 27.90
CA ALA A 173 7.00 -14.07 27.23
C ALA A 173 8.08 -13.63 28.25
N LEU A 174 7.68 -12.85 29.25
CA LEU A 174 8.58 -12.39 30.31
C LEU A 174 9.04 -13.54 31.21
N HIS A 175 8.23 -14.61 31.39
CA HIS A 175 8.57 -15.75 32.24
C HIS A 175 9.39 -16.84 31.53
N ARG A 176 9.11 -17.11 30.24
CA ARG A 176 9.70 -18.25 29.51
C ARG A 176 11.18 -18.14 29.18
N ALA A 177 11.78 -16.98 29.28
CA ALA A 177 13.17 -16.79 28.92
C ALA A 177 13.96 -15.94 29.94
N PRO A 178 14.37 -16.55 31.06
CA PRO A 178 15.23 -15.85 32.02
C PRO A 178 16.60 -15.45 31.42
N GLU A 179 17.07 -16.15 30.38
CA GLU A 179 18.36 -15.88 29.73
C GLU A 179 18.23 -15.04 28.44
N LYS A 180 17.08 -14.96 27.80
CA LYS A 180 16.81 -14.09 26.65
C LYS A 180 16.04 -12.88 27.08
N VAL A 181 16.75 -11.82 27.37
CA VAL A 181 16.11 -10.51 27.61
C VAL A 181 15.35 -10.12 26.35
N HIS A 182 14.01 -10.28 26.38
CA HIS A 182 13.17 -9.76 25.30
C HIS A 182 13.36 -8.25 25.20
N THR A 183 13.74 -7.77 24.04
CA THR A 183 13.77 -6.33 23.79
C THR A 183 12.33 -5.79 23.78
N VAL A 184 12.18 -4.49 24.04
CA VAL A 184 10.88 -3.81 23.90
C VAL A 184 10.25 -4.10 22.55
N GLN A 185 11.04 -4.12 21.49
CA GLN A 185 10.57 -4.44 20.13
C GLN A 185 10.00 -5.86 20.02
N GLN A 186 10.60 -6.84 20.68
CA GLN A 186 10.08 -8.21 20.68
C GLN A 186 8.75 -8.30 21.43
N LEU A 187 8.61 -7.60 22.54
CA LEU A 187 7.35 -7.52 23.29
C LEU A 187 6.26 -6.81 22.46
N GLN A 188 6.61 -5.72 21.80
CA GLN A 188 5.71 -5.04 20.85
C GLN A 188 5.25 -5.99 19.72
N GLN A 189 6.13 -6.84 19.21
CA GLN A 189 5.76 -7.83 18.20
C GLN A 189 4.78 -8.89 18.74
N ILE A 190 4.94 -9.31 20.00
CA ILE A 190 3.99 -10.23 20.65
C ILE A 190 2.61 -9.60 20.73
N VAL A 191 2.52 -8.35 21.22
CA VAL A 191 1.25 -7.61 21.26
C VAL A 191 0.65 -7.51 19.86
N ARG A 192 1.42 -7.07 18.89
CA ARG A 192 0.97 -6.91 17.50
C ARG A 192 0.42 -8.21 16.91
N ARG A 193 1.11 -9.34 17.11
CA ARG A 193 0.66 -10.65 16.62
C ARG A 193 -0.62 -11.11 17.30
N THR A 194 -0.71 -10.96 18.61
CA THR A 194 -1.86 -11.41 19.40
C THR A 194 -3.13 -10.68 18.99
N ILE A 195 -3.10 -9.34 18.99
CA ILE A 195 -4.26 -8.55 18.61
C ILE A 195 -4.55 -8.63 17.11
N GLY A 196 -3.52 -8.64 16.25
CA GLY A 196 -3.68 -8.72 14.79
C GLY A 196 -4.37 -10.01 14.36
N ALA A 197 -4.01 -11.14 14.97
CA ALA A 197 -4.65 -12.42 14.72
C ALA A 197 -6.12 -12.44 15.20
N TRP A 198 -6.43 -11.78 16.29
CA TRP A 198 -7.79 -11.65 16.80
C TRP A 198 -8.64 -10.74 15.91
N ILE A 199 -8.16 -9.53 15.59
CA ILE A 199 -8.86 -8.59 14.69
C ILE A 199 -9.15 -9.25 13.33
N SER A 200 -8.15 -9.91 12.74
CA SER A 200 -8.33 -10.56 11.45
C SER A 200 -9.41 -11.64 11.48
N ARG A 201 -9.50 -12.43 12.57
CA ARG A 201 -10.52 -13.48 12.72
C ARG A 201 -11.90 -12.90 13.08
N ARG A 202 -11.96 -11.93 13.98
CA ARG A 202 -13.22 -11.42 14.56
C ARG A 202 -13.86 -10.33 13.70
N LEU A 203 -13.05 -9.39 13.20
CA LEU A 203 -13.50 -8.20 12.48
C LEU A 203 -13.22 -8.27 10.97
N ARG A 204 -12.45 -9.27 10.52
CA ARG A 204 -12.04 -9.46 9.11
C ARG A 204 -11.36 -8.23 8.51
N ARG A 205 -10.56 -7.54 9.32
CA ARG A 205 -9.79 -6.35 8.95
C ARG A 205 -8.31 -6.56 9.26
N LYS A 206 -7.46 -5.73 8.64
CA LYS A 206 -6.00 -5.72 8.84
C LYS A 206 -5.49 -4.31 9.11
N PRO A 207 -5.89 -3.69 10.23
CA PRO A 207 -5.55 -2.31 10.51
C PRO A 207 -4.06 -2.11 10.72
N MET A 208 -3.64 -0.85 10.70
CA MET A 208 -2.33 -0.48 11.21
C MET A 208 -2.33 -0.63 12.73
N ILE A 209 -1.44 -1.49 13.25
CA ILE A 209 -1.33 -1.77 14.69
C ILE A 209 -0.03 -1.18 15.22
N VAL A 210 -0.14 -0.28 16.19
CA VAL A 210 0.99 0.40 16.84
C VAL A 210 1.00 0.05 18.33
N PRO A 211 1.72 -1.01 18.75
CA PRO A 211 1.90 -1.32 20.15
C PRO A 211 2.97 -0.41 20.76
N VAL A 212 2.68 0.11 21.95
CA VAL A 212 3.59 0.87 22.79
C VAL A 212 3.77 0.09 24.08
N VAL A 213 4.96 -0.45 24.30
CA VAL A 213 5.32 -1.15 25.53
C VAL A 213 6.31 -0.29 26.28
N VAL A 214 5.96 0.11 27.48
CA VAL A 214 6.79 0.93 28.38
C VAL A 214 7.28 0.05 29.52
N GLU A 215 8.55 0.14 29.84
CA GLU A 215 9.14 -0.55 30.97
C GLU A 215 9.19 0.42 32.17
N THR A 216 8.68 -0.02 33.29
CA THR A 216 8.92 0.66 34.55
C THR A 216 10.00 -0.07 35.34
N LYS A 217 10.85 0.68 36.04
CA LYS A 217 11.68 0.16 37.12
C LYS A 217 10.93 0.44 38.38
N THR A 218 10.61 -0.60 39.15
CA THR A 218 10.18 -0.39 40.53
C THR A 218 11.39 0.18 41.25
N ASP A 219 11.38 1.46 41.63
CA ASP A 219 12.37 2.00 42.54
C ASP A 219 12.26 1.17 43.82
N GLU A 220 13.37 0.55 44.26
CA GLU A 220 13.45 -0.03 45.58
C GLU A 220 13.05 1.04 46.57
N GLU A 221 12.05 0.74 47.43
CA GLU A 221 11.71 1.63 48.56
C GLU A 221 13.00 2.05 49.27
N PRO A 222 13.19 3.34 49.60
CA PRO A 222 14.36 3.77 50.34
C PRO A 222 14.38 2.99 51.64
N LYS A 223 15.43 2.18 51.89
CA LYS A 223 15.63 1.49 53.17
C LYS A 223 15.50 2.51 54.28
N PRO A 224 14.70 2.26 55.32
CA PRO A 224 14.63 3.15 56.45
C PRO A 224 16.02 3.28 57.04
N THR A 225 16.53 4.49 57.08
CA THR A 225 17.78 4.83 57.74
C THR A 225 17.52 4.68 59.26
N VAL A 226 18.22 3.70 59.89
CA VAL A 226 18.27 3.50 61.33
C VAL A 226 19.21 4.52 61.95
#